data_f0c4e4d7f99f686c8a378964b75e412d
#
_entry.id   f0c4e4d7f99f686c8a378964b75e412d
#
_cell.length_a   1.000
_cell.length_b   1.000
_cell.length_c   1.000
_cell.angle_alpha   90.00
_cell.angle_beta   90.00
_cell.angle_gamma   90.00
#
_symmetry.space_group_name_H-M   'P 1'
#
loop_
_entity.id
_entity.type
_entity.pdbx_description
1 polymer ?
#
loop_
_entity_poly.entity_id
_entity_poly.type
_entity_poly.pdbx_seq_one_letter_code
_entity_poly.pdbx_strand_id
1 'polypeptide(L)'
;MDLNTVTSIARPRSRGQLPRWNSGDAWLAGGTWLFSEPQAHLTRLIDLADLRWPALTVTDSELLIAATCTVAELDALPCPPDWIAAPLINSCCRAFLASFNIWKTATVGGNLCLSLPAGPMISLTAALEGICTIWQPDGQRASVSVADFITGDQRNVLAEGDLLRGIAIPLAALRRRSAFRQISLTPVGRSAALLIGAVKDDGLLLTVTAATVRPIQLRFTAMPDASGLRDAILKAIPESLYHDDLHGKPAWRQQMTLRFAEEIRAELSVVRP
;
A
#
# COMPACT_ATOMS: atom_id res chain seq x y z
N MET A 1 -5.13 -22.59 9.71
CA MET A 1 -6.10 -22.41 10.82
C MET A 1 -7.49 -22.61 10.27
N ASP A 2 -8.36 -23.26 11.02
CA ASP A 2 -9.67 -23.66 10.48
C ASP A 2 -10.68 -22.53 10.65
N LEU A 3 -11.41 -22.22 9.58
CA LEU A 3 -12.55 -21.29 9.60
C LEU A 3 -13.84 -22.08 9.90
N ASN A 4 -13.91 -22.68 11.08
CA ASN A 4 -14.96 -23.64 11.46
C ASN A 4 -16.36 -23.05 11.47
N THR A 5 -16.49 -21.72 11.54
CA THR A 5 -17.77 -21.01 11.53
C THR A 5 -18.27 -20.70 10.12
N VAL A 6 -17.41 -20.80 9.10
CA VAL A 6 -17.78 -20.54 7.71
C VAL A 6 -18.58 -21.72 7.16
N THR A 7 -19.84 -21.48 6.82
CA THR A 7 -20.78 -22.48 6.32
C THR A 7 -21.03 -22.38 4.81
N SER A 8 -20.61 -21.28 4.17
CA SER A 8 -20.86 -21.07 2.75
C SER A 8 -19.77 -20.20 2.07
N ILE A 9 -19.61 -20.41 0.75
CA ILE A 9 -18.74 -19.63 -0.10
C ILE A 9 -19.53 -19.19 -1.33
N ALA A 10 -19.64 -17.87 -1.55
CA ALA A 10 -20.20 -17.31 -2.78
C ALA A 10 -19.08 -17.03 -3.78
N ARG A 11 -19.30 -17.29 -5.07
CA ARG A 11 -18.33 -17.06 -6.16
C ARG A 11 -18.98 -16.25 -7.28
N PRO A 12 -19.09 -14.92 -7.13
CA PRO A 12 -19.66 -14.05 -8.14
C PRO A 12 -18.75 -13.97 -9.37
N ARG A 13 -19.34 -13.99 -10.57
CA ARG A 13 -18.61 -13.84 -11.84
C ARG A 13 -18.72 -12.46 -12.46
N SER A 14 -19.56 -11.61 -11.87
CA SER A 14 -19.74 -10.22 -12.29
C SER A 14 -20.17 -9.36 -11.10
N ARG A 15 -20.08 -8.02 -11.25
CA ARG A 15 -20.54 -7.08 -10.23
C ARG A 15 -22.03 -7.31 -9.88
N GLY A 16 -22.86 -7.58 -10.87
CA GLY A 16 -24.30 -7.80 -10.64
C GLY A 16 -24.66 -9.10 -9.90
N GLN A 17 -23.69 -10.01 -9.75
CA GLN A 17 -23.81 -11.24 -8.97
C GLN A 17 -23.23 -11.15 -7.56
N LEU A 18 -22.68 -9.99 -7.17
CA LEU A 18 -22.23 -9.78 -5.80
C LEU A 18 -23.44 -9.95 -4.87
N PRO A 19 -23.34 -10.81 -3.86
CA PRO A 19 -24.45 -11.03 -2.93
C PRO A 19 -24.67 -9.78 -2.10
N ARG A 20 -25.92 -9.62 -1.60
CA ARG A 20 -26.18 -8.64 -0.55
C ARG A 20 -25.30 -8.98 0.66
N TRP A 21 -24.63 -7.95 1.18
CA TRP A 21 -23.76 -8.07 2.33
C TRP A 21 -24.57 -8.36 3.60
N ASN A 22 -24.08 -9.30 4.42
CA ASN A 22 -24.61 -9.60 5.74
C ASN A 22 -23.49 -9.53 6.78
N SER A 23 -23.84 -9.33 8.03
CA SER A 23 -22.91 -9.49 9.15
C SER A 23 -22.31 -10.91 9.13
N GLY A 24 -21.01 -11.04 9.27
CA GLY A 24 -20.27 -12.29 9.15
C GLY A 24 -19.81 -12.64 7.73
N ASP A 25 -20.00 -11.77 6.76
CA ASP A 25 -19.37 -11.91 5.44
C ASP A 25 -17.95 -11.39 5.43
N ALA A 26 -17.11 -11.98 4.58
CA ALA A 26 -15.78 -11.44 4.26
C ALA A 26 -15.46 -11.59 2.77
N TRP A 27 -14.84 -10.57 2.20
CA TRP A 27 -14.25 -10.66 0.88
C TRP A 27 -13.00 -11.55 0.92
N LEU A 28 -12.96 -12.56 0.07
CA LEU A 28 -11.81 -13.44 -0.09
C LEU A 28 -11.08 -13.10 -1.39
N ALA A 29 -9.89 -12.50 -1.27
CA ALA A 29 -8.93 -12.37 -2.36
C ALA A 29 -7.87 -13.49 -2.22
N GLY A 30 -6.65 -13.17 -1.77
CA GLY A 30 -5.61 -14.18 -1.56
C GLY A 30 -5.75 -15.00 -0.28
N GLY A 31 -6.52 -14.55 0.70
CA GLY A 31 -6.80 -15.28 1.95
C GLY A 31 -5.61 -15.43 2.93
N THR A 32 -4.42 -14.94 2.59
CA THR A 32 -3.20 -15.20 3.38
C THR A 32 -3.26 -14.70 4.81
N TRP A 33 -3.93 -13.57 5.05
CA TRP A 33 -4.21 -13.10 6.41
C TRP A 33 -5.46 -13.77 6.98
N LEU A 34 -6.53 -13.84 6.20
CA LEU A 34 -7.82 -14.40 6.64
C LEU A 34 -7.69 -15.82 7.19
N PHE A 35 -6.80 -16.64 6.61
CA PHE A 35 -6.54 -18.01 7.05
C PHE A 35 -5.42 -18.12 8.09
N SER A 36 -4.71 -17.04 8.43
CA SER A 36 -3.64 -17.09 9.45
C SER A 36 -4.13 -16.78 10.86
N GLU A 37 -5.27 -16.08 10.99
CA GLU A 37 -5.83 -15.63 12.26
C GLU A 37 -7.21 -16.25 12.51
N PRO A 38 -7.61 -16.46 13.77
CA PRO A 38 -8.97 -16.94 14.11
C PRO A 38 -10.03 -15.93 13.66
N GLN A 39 -11.04 -16.41 12.91
CA GLN A 39 -12.12 -15.59 12.37
C GLN A 39 -13.49 -16.11 12.83
N ALA A 40 -13.67 -16.23 14.15
CA ALA A 40 -14.85 -16.87 14.73
C ALA A 40 -16.20 -16.17 14.43
N HIS A 41 -16.15 -14.93 13.97
CA HIS A 41 -17.34 -14.15 13.60
C HIS A 41 -17.77 -14.36 12.15
N LEU A 42 -16.93 -14.95 11.29
CA LEU A 42 -17.24 -15.13 9.88
C LEU A 42 -18.11 -16.37 9.64
N THR A 43 -19.12 -16.21 8.80
CA THR A 43 -20.05 -17.27 8.41
C THR A 43 -20.09 -17.54 6.91
N ARG A 44 -19.71 -16.55 6.08
CA ARG A 44 -19.66 -16.68 4.63
C ARG A 44 -18.43 -15.97 4.06
N LEU A 45 -17.77 -16.62 3.10
CA LEU A 45 -16.74 -16.01 2.28
C LEU A 45 -17.30 -15.65 0.91
N ILE A 46 -16.90 -14.51 0.37
CA ILE A 46 -17.21 -14.07 -0.99
C ILE A 46 -15.91 -14.07 -1.78
N ASP A 47 -15.70 -15.13 -2.53
CA ASP A 47 -14.47 -15.39 -3.29
C ASP A 47 -14.45 -14.54 -4.57
N LEU A 48 -13.45 -13.66 -4.67
CA LEU A 48 -13.29 -12.71 -5.76
C LEU A 48 -12.60 -13.30 -7.00
N ALA A 49 -12.09 -14.53 -6.94
CA ALA A 49 -11.31 -15.14 -8.02
C ALA A 49 -12.11 -15.25 -9.32
N ASP A 50 -13.39 -15.62 -9.25
CA ASP A 50 -14.26 -15.80 -10.42
C ASP A 50 -14.68 -14.47 -11.09
N LEU A 51 -14.41 -13.30 -10.48
CA LEU A 51 -14.57 -12.00 -11.12
C LEU A 51 -13.56 -11.80 -12.26
N ARG A 52 -12.47 -12.58 -12.28
CA ARG A 52 -11.44 -12.63 -13.33
C ARG A 52 -10.96 -11.24 -13.76
N TRP A 53 -10.74 -10.36 -12.79
CA TRP A 53 -10.21 -9.04 -13.09
C TRP A 53 -8.79 -9.16 -13.67
N PRO A 54 -8.49 -8.49 -14.78
CA PRO A 54 -7.10 -8.38 -15.23
C PRO A 54 -6.23 -7.86 -14.09
N ALA A 55 -5.19 -8.60 -13.72
CA ALA A 55 -4.34 -8.23 -12.58
C ALA A 55 -3.73 -6.84 -12.75
N LEU A 56 -3.22 -6.58 -13.97
CA LEU A 56 -2.57 -5.33 -14.35
C LEU A 56 -3.08 -4.90 -15.72
N THR A 57 -3.39 -3.62 -15.87
CA THR A 57 -3.78 -3.02 -17.15
C THR A 57 -3.10 -1.68 -17.29
N VAL A 58 -2.34 -1.48 -18.37
CA VAL A 58 -1.75 -0.20 -18.71
C VAL A 58 -2.66 0.51 -19.71
N THR A 59 -3.05 1.73 -19.40
CA THR A 59 -3.77 2.64 -20.28
C THR A 59 -2.84 3.76 -20.75
N ASP A 60 -3.34 4.72 -21.51
CA ASP A 60 -2.55 5.89 -21.96
C ASP A 60 -2.09 6.79 -20.80
N SER A 61 -2.77 6.76 -19.66
CA SER A 61 -2.52 7.67 -18.52
C SER A 61 -2.22 6.96 -17.20
N GLU A 62 -2.57 5.69 -17.05
CA GLU A 62 -2.57 5.00 -15.76
C GLU A 62 -2.15 3.54 -15.88
N LEU A 63 -1.49 3.05 -14.82
CA LEU A 63 -1.38 1.62 -14.51
C LEU A 63 -2.51 1.26 -13.53
N LEU A 64 -3.44 0.44 -13.98
CA LEU A 64 -4.53 -0.10 -13.16
C LEU A 64 -4.08 -1.43 -12.53
N ILE A 65 -4.09 -1.49 -11.21
CA ILE A 65 -3.77 -2.68 -10.41
C ILE A 65 -5.08 -3.19 -9.81
N ALA A 66 -5.52 -4.40 -10.18
CA ALA A 66 -6.70 -5.00 -9.55
C ALA A 66 -6.44 -5.29 -8.07
N ALA A 67 -7.46 -5.21 -7.23
CA ALA A 67 -7.32 -5.59 -5.81
C ALA A 67 -6.91 -7.06 -5.65
N THR A 68 -7.26 -7.92 -6.61
CA THR A 68 -6.87 -9.33 -6.67
C THR A 68 -5.49 -9.59 -7.28
N CYS A 69 -4.81 -8.55 -7.81
CA CYS A 69 -3.44 -8.68 -8.32
C CYS A 69 -2.52 -9.20 -7.22
N THR A 70 -1.84 -10.31 -7.47
CA THR A 70 -0.89 -10.88 -6.51
C THR A 70 0.43 -10.10 -6.46
N VAL A 71 1.16 -10.20 -5.36
CA VAL A 71 2.49 -9.60 -5.25
C VAL A 71 3.44 -10.14 -6.32
N ALA A 72 3.32 -11.44 -6.65
CA ALA A 72 4.13 -12.07 -7.69
C ALA A 72 3.82 -11.52 -9.10
N GLU A 73 2.55 -11.29 -9.43
CA GLU A 73 2.16 -10.67 -10.70
C GLU A 73 2.66 -9.24 -10.82
N LEU A 74 2.60 -8.47 -9.72
CA LEU A 74 3.11 -7.11 -9.68
C LEU A 74 4.64 -7.07 -9.82
N ASP A 75 5.38 -7.95 -9.11
CA ASP A 75 6.85 -8.03 -9.21
C ASP A 75 7.32 -8.43 -10.61
N ALA A 76 6.52 -9.21 -11.33
CA ALA A 76 6.81 -9.66 -12.69
C ALA A 76 6.36 -8.69 -13.80
N LEU A 77 5.81 -7.51 -13.45
CA LEU A 77 5.34 -6.52 -14.42
C LEU A 77 6.49 -6.07 -15.34
N PRO A 78 6.42 -6.29 -16.66
CA PRO A 78 7.38 -5.73 -17.60
C PRO A 78 7.17 -4.21 -17.68
N CYS A 79 8.18 -3.46 -17.21
CA CYS A 79 8.11 -2.00 -17.15
C CYS A 79 8.79 -1.38 -18.37
N PRO A 80 8.16 -0.42 -19.06
CA PRO A 80 8.79 0.38 -20.10
C PRO A 80 10.03 1.14 -19.59
N PRO A 81 11.04 1.41 -20.44
CA PRO A 81 12.26 2.10 -20.02
C PRO A 81 12.04 3.52 -19.47
N ASP A 82 10.96 4.20 -19.87
CA ASP A 82 10.58 5.53 -19.40
C ASP A 82 9.92 5.54 -18.01
N TRP A 83 9.64 4.36 -17.44
CA TRP A 83 9.17 4.25 -16.06
C TRP A 83 10.36 4.24 -15.08
N ILE A 84 10.94 5.41 -14.88
CA ILE A 84 12.16 5.60 -14.06
C ILE A 84 11.94 5.13 -12.62
N ALA A 85 10.72 5.24 -12.10
CA ALA A 85 10.34 4.76 -10.77
C ALA A 85 10.00 3.26 -10.72
N ALA A 86 10.05 2.51 -11.82
CA ALA A 86 9.76 1.07 -11.84
C ALA A 86 10.55 0.25 -10.80
N PRO A 87 11.82 0.54 -10.48
CA PRO A 87 12.54 -0.17 -9.42
C PRO A 87 11.87 -0.13 -8.04
N LEU A 88 10.99 0.86 -7.77
CA LEU A 88 10.19 0.89 -6.54
C LEU A 88 9.25 -0.29 -6.44
N ILE A 89 8.70 -0.77 -7.56
CA ILE A 89 7.78 -1.92 -7.60
C ILE A 89 8.49 -3.14 -7.01
N ASN A 90 9.65 -3.50 -7.56
CA ASN A 90 10.41 -4.64 -7.07
C ASN A 90 10.91 -4.43 -5.63
N SER A 91 11.37 -3.21 -5.28
CA SER A 91 11.83 -2.91 -3.92
C SER A 91 10.72 -3.10 -2.90
N CYS A 92 9.51 -2.61 -3.18
CA CYS A 92 8.36 -2.79 -2.29
C CYS A 92 7.85 -4.24 -2.27
N CYS A 93 7.85 -4.96 -3.40
CA CYS A 93 7.53 -6.39 -3.43
C CYS A 93 8.50 -7.16 -2.54
N ARG A 94 9.82 -6.88 -2.60
CA ARG A 94 10.85 -7.52 -1.74
C ARG A 94 10.73 -7.13 -0.28
N ALA A 95 10.25 -5.92 0.03
CA ALA A 95 9.93 -5.50 1.39
C ALA A 95 8.72 -6.27 1.98
N PHE A 96 7.93 -6.95 1.12
CA PHE A 96 6.89 -7.89 1.54
C PHE A 96 7.55 -9.22 1.94
N LEU A 97 7.96 -9.28 3.21
CA LEU A 97 8.65 -10.44 3.77
C LEU A 97 7.70 -11.64 3.88
N ALA A 98 7.74 -12.49 2.89
CA ALA A 98 6.95 -13.69 2.83
C ALA A 98 7.61 -14.74 1.93
N SER A 99 7.23 -16.01 2.09
CA SER A 99 7.65 -17.06 1.19
C SER A 99 7.11 -16.84 -0.22
N PHE A 100 7.74 -17.45 -1.22
CA PHE A 100 7.28 -17.37 -2.61
C PHE A 100 5.85 -17.90 -2.81
N ASN A 101 5.39 -18.84 -1.97
CA ASN A 101 4.01 -19.31 -2.00
C ASN A 101 3.03 -18.23 -1.57
N ILE A 102 3.38 -17.46 -0.53
CA ILE A 102 2.59 -16.30 -0.10
C ILE A 102 2.57 -15.22 -1.18
N TRP A 103 3.69 -14.97 -1.86
CA TRP A 103 3.74 -13.99 -2.96
C TRP A 103 2.78 -14.31 -4.11
N LYS A 104 2.59 -15.60 -4.41
CA LYS A 104 1.64 -16.07 -5.44
C LYS A 104 0.17 -15.95 -5.02
N THR A 105 -0.08 -15.67 -3.76
CA THR A 105 -1.44 -15.69 -3.20
C THR A 105 -1.82 -14.35 -2.59
N ALA A 106 -0.92 -13.71 -1.83
CA ALA A 106 -1.17 -12.41 -1.23
C ALA A 106 -1.38 -11.36 -2.32
N THR A 107 -2.40 -10.52 -2.15
CA THR A 107 -2.81 -9.53 -3.14
C THR A 107 -2.50 -8.11 -2.71
N VAL A 108 -2.32 -7.24 -3.70
CA VAL A 108 -2.13 -5.80 -3.49
C VAL A 108 -3.31 -5.22 -2.70
N GLY A 109 -4.53 -5.50 -3.14
CA GLY A 109 -5.74 -5.04 -2.44
C GLY A 109 -5.87 -5.61 -1.04
N GLY A 110 -5.53 -6.89 -0.83
CA GLY A 110 -5.54 -7.49 0.50
C GLY A 110 -4.57 -6.80 1.45
N ASN A 111 -3.37 -6.41 0.98
CA ASN A 111 -2.40 -5.66 1.78
C ASN A 111 -2.93 -4.26 2.16
N LEU A 112 -3.58 -3.56 1.21
CA LEU A 112 -4.21 -2.26 1.50
C LEU A 112 -5.37 -2.41 2.50
N CYS A 113 -6.29 -3.36 2.27
CA CYS A 113 -7.46 -3.56 3.14
C CYS A 113 -7.06 -4.00 4.55
N LEU A 114 -5.97 -4.74 4.71
CA LEU A 114 -5.43 -5.09 6.02
C LEU A 114 -4.87 -3.87 6.77
N SER A 115 -4.38 -2.87 6.04
CA SER A 115 -3.94 -1.57 6.57
C SER A 115 -2.86 -1.64 7.67
N LEU A 116 -1.98 -2.65 7.60
CA LEU A 116 -0.83 -2.72 8.51
C LEU A 116 0.17 -1.60 8.18
N PRO A 117 0.72 -0.89 9.20
CA PRO A 117 1.72 0.16 8.99
C PRO A 117 2.89 -0.24 8.11
N ALA A 118 3.37 -1.47 8.27
CA ALA A 118 4.48 -2.05 7.49
C ALA A 118 4.05 -2.62 6.13
N GLY A 119 2.82 -2.38 5.67
CA GLY A 119 2.30 -2.88 4.39
C GLY A 119 3.04 -2.26 3.19
N PRO A 120 3.92 -3.00 2.48
CA PRO A 120 4.74 -2.40 1.44
C PRO A 120 3.97 -2.06 0.17
N MET A 121 2.82 -2.70 -0.07
CA MET A 121 1.93 -2.30 -1.16
C MET A 121 1.26 -0.95 -0.88
N ILE A 122 0.99 -0.65 0.39
CA ILE A 122 0.56 0.68 0.85
C ILE A 122 1.66 1.71 0.54
N SER A 123 2.91 1.38 0.90
CA SER A 123 4.06 2.27 0.67
C SER A 123 4.23 2.61 -0.81
N LEU A 124 4.23 1.59 -1.65
CA LEU A 124 4.36 1.73 -3.11
C LEU A 124 3.26 2.60 -3.69
N THR A 125 2.01 2.20 -3.43
CA THR A 125 0.86 2.82 -4.10
C THR A 125 0.57 4.22 -3.56
N ALA A 126 0.84 4.51 -2.28
CA ALA A 126 0.79 5.87 -1.74
C ALA A 126 1.87 6.76 -2.36
N ALA A 127 3.13 6.30 -2.43
CA ALA A 127 4.24 7.07 -2.99
C ALA A 127 4.05 7.38 -4.48
N LEU A 128 3.41 6.51 -5.23
CA LEU A 128 3.05 6.69 -6.63
C LEU A 128 1.71 7.41 -6.84
N GLU A 129 1.19 8.08 -5.81
CA GLU A 129 -0.06 8.85 -5.85
C GLU A 129 -1.27 8.02 -6.31
N GLY A 130 -1.33 6.74 -5.91
CA GLY A 130 -2.39 5.81 -6.27
C GLY A 130 -3.76 6.24 -5.77
N ILE A 131 -4.79 5.99 -6.59
CA ILE A 131 -6.19 6.24 -6.29
C ILE A 131 -6.93 4.91 -6.21
N CYS A 132 -7.51 4.62 -5.05
CA CYS A 132 -8.37 3.48 -4.82
C CYS A 132 -9.74 3.68 -5.48
N THR A 133 -10.25 2.66 -6.15
CA THR A 133 -11.66 2.58 -6.59
C THR A 133 -12.41 1.62 -5.69
N ILE A 134 -13.46 2.10 -5.05
CA ILE A 134 -14.30 1.35 -4.13
C ILE A 134 -15.67 1.11 -4.76
N TRP A 135 -16.15 -0.12 -4.76
CA TRP A 135 -17.52 -0.46 -5.11
C TRP A 135 -18.36 -0.55 -3.85
N GLN A 136 -19.43 0.21 -3.82
CA GLN A 136 -20.36 0.27 -2.69
C GLN A 136 -21.53 -0.68 -2.90
N PRO A 137 -22.17 -1.19 -1.83
CA PRO A 137 -23.30 -2.11 -1.91
C PRO A 137 -24.51 -1.57 -2.65
N ASP A 138 -24.71 -0.24 -2.64
CA ASP A 138 -25.78 0.46 -3.35
C ASP A 138 -25.54 0.60 -4.87
N GLY A 139 -24.43 0.07 -5.37
CA GLY A 139 -24.05 0.16 -6.77
C GLY A 139 -23.23 1.38 -7.13
N GLN A 140 -22.99 2.32 -6.21
CA GLN A 140 -22.14 3.48 -6.45
C GLN A 140 -20.64 3.11 -6.51
N ARG A 141 -19.83 4.10 -6.88
CA ARG A 141 -18.37 4.03 -6.87
C ARG A 141 -17.83 5.24 -6.14
N ALA A 142 -16.89 4.99 -5.24
CA ALA A 142 -16.11 6.04 -4.61
C ALA A 142 -14.65 5.95 -5.04
N SER A 143 -13.96 7.08 -5.02
CA SER A 143 -12.52 7.16 -5.26
C SER A 143 -11.86 7.91 -4.12
N VAL A 144 -10.72 7.41 -3.65
CA VAL A 144 -9.95 8.01 -2.55
C VAL A 144 -8.46 7.76 -2.79
N SER A 145 -7.59 8.72 -2.42
CA SER A 145 -6.16 8.49 -2.49
C SER A 145 -5.74 7.35 -1.55
N VAL A 146 -4.70 6.60 -1.91
CA VAL A 146 -4.18 5.54 -1.02
C VAL A 146 -3.74 6.13 0.32
N ALA A 147 -3.18 7.33 0.32
CA ALA A 147 -2.75 8.00 1.56
C ALA A 147 -3.92 8.32 2.50
N ASP A 148 -5.09 8.62 1.96
CA ASP A 148 -6.31 8.89 2.73
C ASP A 148 -7.14 7.61 2.98
N PHE A 149 -6.96 6.57 2.13
CA PHE A 149 -7.61 5.28 2.31
C PHE A 149 -7.20 4.62 3.63
N ILE A 150 -5.92 4.70 4.01
CA ILE A 150 -5.39 4.15 5.25
C ILE A 150 -5.53 5.20 6.37
N THR A 151 -6.36 4.95 7.35
CA THR A 151 -6.65 5.89 8.44
C THR A 151 -5.90 5.59 9.74
N GLY A 152 -5.31 4.39 9.85
CA GLY A 152 -4.54 3.96 11.03
C GLY A 152 -4.11 2.50 10.92
N ASP A 153 -3.49 1.98 11.98
CA ASP A 153 -3.13 0.57 12.05
C ASP A 153 -4.40 -0.29 12.01
N GLN A 154 -4.44 -1.18 11.01
CA GLN A 154 -5.59 -2.03 10.68
C GLN A 154 -6.91 -1.25 10.50
N ARG A 155 -6.83 0.00 10.05
CA ARG A 155 -7.98 0.87 9.84
C ARG A 155 -7.90 1.54 8.47
N ASN A 156 -9.02 1.53 7.77
CA ASN A 156 -9.21 2.20 6.49
C ASN A 156 -10.62 2.78 6.36
N VAL A 157 -10.91 3.39 5.22
CA VAL A 157 -12.17 4.08 4.97
C VAL A 157 -13.32 3.18 4.53
N LEU A 158 -13.10 1.87 4.31
CA LEU A 158 -14.13 0.97 3.85
C LEU A 158 -15.24 0.84 4.90
N ALA A 159 -16.45 1.09 4.48
CA ALA A 159 -17.64 0.73 5.24
C ALA A 159 -17.98 -0.75 5.06
N GLU A 160 -18.90 -1.25 5.89
CA GLU A 160 -19.38 -2.62 5.81
C GLU A 160 -19.97 -2.92 4.43
N GLY A 161 -19.47 -3.95 3.78
CA GLY A 161 -19.88 -4.34 2.43
C GLY A 161 -19.18 -3.61 1.28
N ASP A 162 -18.39 -2.58 1.57
CA ASP A 162 -17.56 -1.95 0.54
C ASP A 162 -16.51 -2.93 0.00
N LEU A 163 -16.22 -2.85 -1.30
CA LEU A 163 -15.25 -3.68 -1.97
C LEU A 163 -14.20 -2.83 -2.68
N LEU A 164 -12.94 -2.94 -2.28
CA LEU A 164 -11.84 -2.35 -3.03
C LEU A 164 -11.73 -3.07 -4.39
N ARG A 165 -11.97 -2.34 -5.49
CA ARG A 165 -11.89 -2.88 -6.86
C ARG A 165 -10.46 -2.90 -7.38
N GLY A 166 -9.70 -1.89 -7.05
CA GLY A 166 -8.31 -1.74 -7.51
C GLY A 166 -7.75 -0.36 -7.26
N ILE A 167 -6.53 -0.16 -7.72
CA ILE A 167 -5.76 1.07 -7.55
C ILE A 167 -5.33 1.56 -8.94
N ALA A 168 -5.52 2.83 -9.24
CA ALA A 168 -4.99 3.50 -10.41
C ALA A 168 -3.74 4.29 -10.05
N ILE A 169 -2.62 4.00 -10.71
CA ILE A 169 -1.34 4.72 -10.56
C ILE A 169 -1.14 5.59 -11.79
N PRO A 170 -1.02 6.92 -11.66
CA PRO A 170 -0.72 7.79 -12.80
C PRO A 170 0.62 7.43 -13.45
N LEU A 171 0.70 7.25 -14.78
CA LEU A 171 1.96 6.98 -15.47
C LEU A 171 2.98 8.10 -15.25
N ALA A 172 2.51 9.34 -15.08
CA ALA A 172 3.37 10.46 -14.71
C ALA A 172 4.15 10.21 -13.39
N ALA A 173 3.58 9.49 -12.42
CA ALA A 173 4.27 9.13 -11.18
C ALA A 173 5.35 8.07 -11.42
N LEU A 174 5.12 7.12 -12.33
CA LEU A 174 6.09 6.09 -12.70
C LEU A 174 7.29 6.64 -13.49
N ARG A 175 7.14 7.79 -14.13
CA ARG A 175 8.21 8.47 -14.88
C ARG A 175 9.09 9.40 -14.03
N ARG A 176 8.81 9.53 -12.73
CA ARG A 176 9.58 10.40 -11.83
C ARG A 176 10.85 9.74 -11.33
N ARG A 177 11.89 10.55 -11.12
CA ARG A 177 13.05 10.13 -10.32
C ARG A 177 12.57 9.85 -8.90
N SER A 178 13.03 8.76 -8.32
CA SER A 178 12.62 8.33 -6.99
C SER A 178 13.77 7.71 -6.22
N ALA A 179 13.68 7.73 -4.89
CA ALA A 179 14.61 7.08 -3.99
C ALA A 179 13.83 6.31 -2.90
N PHE A 180 14.38 5.18 -2.49
CA PHE A 180 13.77 4.26 -1.53
C PHE A 180 14.71 4.02 -0.35
N ARG A 181 14.18 4.05 0.88
CA ARG A 181 14.90 3.67 2.10
C ARG A 181 14.01 2.80 2.97
N GLN A 182 14.59 1.75 3.53
CA GLN A 182 13.91 0.82 4.42
C GLN A 182 14.84 0.36 5.51
N ILE A 183 14.32 0.14 6.70
CA ILE A 183 15.02 -0.53 7.80
C ILE A 183 14.06 -1.40 8.59
N SER A 184 14.61 -2.49 9.12
CA SER A 184 13.97 -3.36 10.11
C SER A 184 14.97 -3.67 11.22
N LEU A 185 14.50 -4.14 12.38
CA LEU A 185 15.38 -4.50 13.51
C LEU A 185 16.23 -5.73 13.24
N THR A 186 15.79 -6.58 12.32
CA THR A 186 16.49 -7.80 11.92
C THR A 186 16.58 -7.89 10.40
N PRO A 187 17.57 -8.60 9.83
CA PRO A 187 17.73 -8.69 8.37
C PRO A 187 16.48 -9.20 7.62
N VAL A 188 15.66 -10.00 8.27
CA VAL A 188 14.39 -10.54 7.76
C VAL A 188 13.20 -10.11 8.62
N GLY A 189 13.23 -8.88 9.15
CA GLY A 189 12.17 -8.31 9.98
C GLY A 189 11.19 -7.46 9.19
N ARG A 190 9.99 -7.26 9.72
CA ARG A 190 9.05 -6.26 9.18
C ARG A 190 9.69 -4.89 9.16
N SER A 191 9.36 -4.09 8.13
CA SER A 191 9.82 -2.72 8.03
C SER A 191 9.40 -1.91 9.25
N ALA A 192 10.37 -1.29 9.91
CA ALA A 192 10.13 -0.38 11.00
C ALA A 192 10.08 1.08 10.52
N ALA A 193 10.75 1.37 9.40
CA ALA A 193 10.59 2.60 8.63
C ALA A 193 10.77 2.27 7.16
N LEU A 194 9.90 2.80 6.30
CA LEU A 194 10.00 2.74 4.85
C LEU A 194 9.61 4.09 4.29
N LEU A 195 10.55 4.73 3.62
CA LEU A 195 10.38 6.04 3.01
C LEU A 195 10.63 5.97 1.51
N ILE A 196 9.78 6.67 0.77
CA ILE A 196 9.93 6.85 -0.67
C ILE A 196 9.85 8.34 -0.95
N GLY A 197 10.88 8.88 -1.60
CA GLY A 197 10.86 10.21 -2.18
C GLY A 197 10.70 10.15 -3.69
N ALA A 198 9.98 11.09 -4.26
CA ALA A 198 9.84 11.27 -5.69
C ALA A 198 9.99 12.76 -6.05
N VAL A 199 10.73 13.05 -7.13
CA VAL A 199 10.79 14.41 -7.67
C VAL A 199 9.48 14.68 -8.41
N LYS A 200 8.77 15.72 -7.98
CA LYS A 200 7.53 16.17 -8.63
C LYS A 200 7.71 17.63 -9.01
N ASP A 201 7.68 17.91 -10.29
CA ASP A 201 8.07 19.19 -10.84
C ASP A 201 9.49 19.56 -10.35
N ASP A 202 9.70 20.71 -9.69
CA ASP A 202 10.97 21.10 -9.09
C ASP A 202 11.06 20.73 -7.60
N GLY A 203 10.06 20.05 -7.06
CA GLY A 203 9.93 19.78 -5.65
C GLY A 203 10.10 18.32 -5.26
N LEU A 204 9.78 18.03 -4.01
CA LEU A 204 9.87 16.71 -3.41
C LEU A 204 8.48 16.25 -2.89
N LEU A 205 8.06 15.06 -3.28
CA LEU A 205 7.03 14.30 -2.58
C LEU A 205 7.71 13.25 -1.73
N LEU A 206 7.66 13.39 -0.41
CA LEU A 206 8.17 12.41 0.54
C LEU A 206 7.00 11.65 1.16
N THR A 207 6.99 10.33 1.02
CA THR A 207 6.01 9.42 1.62
C THR A 207 6.68 8.62 2.73
N VAL A 208 6.16 8.74 3.95
CA VAL A 208 6.63 8.02 5.15
C VAL A 208 5.61 6.95 5.51
N THR A 209 6.05 5.70 5.59
CA THR A 209 5.24 4.54 5.98
C THR A 209 6.04 3.62 6.88
N ALA A 210 5.42 2.60 7.42
CA ALA A 210 5.96 1.66 8.39
C ALA A 210 6.38 2.31 9.73
N ALA A 211 7.01 3.48 9.71
CA ALA A 211 7.33 4.23 10.91
C ALA A 211 6.08 4.83 11.59
N THR A 212 5.06 5.12 10.82
CA THR A 212 3.84 5.81 11.25
C THR A 212 2.63 4.88 11.13
N VAL A 213 1.60 5.11 11.95
CA VAL A 213 0.37 4.29 11.98
C VAL A 213 -0.45 4.37 10.69
N ARG A 214 -0.17 5.34 9.84
CA ARG A 214 -0.74 5.52 8.49
C ARG A 214 0.26 6.21 7.59
N PRO A 215 0.11 6.19 6.26
CA PRO A 215 0.98 6.94 5.35
C PRO A 215 0.92 8.44 5.67
N ILE A 216 2.09 9.08 5.71
CA ILE A 216 2.21 10.53 5.82
C ILE A 216 2.94 11.02 4.58
N GLN A 217 2.34 11.99 3.89
CA GLN A 217 2.94 12.62 2.71
C GLN A 217 3.29 14.07 2.99
N LEU A 218 4.55 14.42 2.75
CA LEU A 218 5.04 15.81 2.75
C LEU A 218 5.27 16.22 1.30
N ARG A 219 4.70 17.35 0.91
CA ARG A 219 4.77 17.91 -0.44
C ARG A 219 5.48 19.25 -0.40
N PHE A 220 6.56 19.35 -1.15
CA PHE A 220 7.37 20.56 -1.31
C PHE A 220 7.30 21.02 -2.76
N THR A 221 7.03 22.29 -2.99
CA THR A 221 7.00 22.90 -4.35
C THR A 221 8.38 23.12 -4.95
N ALA A 222 9.42 23.16 -4.11
CA ALA A 222 10.82 23.15 -4.49
C ALA A 222 11.56 22.15 -3.59
N MET A 223 12.75 21.70 -4.02
CA MET A 223 13.58 20.83 -3.20
C MET A 223 13.96 21.54 -1.90
N PRO A 224 13.53 21.03 -0.71
CA PRO A 224 13.82 21.68 0.56
C PRO A 224 15.32 21.58 0.89
N ASP A 225 15.82 22.48 1.73
CA ASP A 225 17.10 22.27 2.41
C ASP A 225 16.93 21.26 3.58
N ALA A 226 18.06 20.87 4.18
CA ALA A 226 18.07 19.86 5.24
C ALA A 226 17.29 20.30 6.48
N SER A 227 17.37 21.58 6.87
CA SER A 227 16.67 22.13 8.02
C SER A 227 15.17 22.22 7.76
N GLY A 228 14.76 22.75 6.62
CA GLY A 228 13.35 22.85 6.23
C GLY A 228 12.66 21.48 6.12
N LEU A 229 13.36 20.46 5.57
CA LEU A 229 12.85 19.10 5.54
C LEU A 229 12.65 18.55 6.96
N ARG A 230 13.66 18.70 7.83
CA ARG A 230 13.58 18.24 9.23
C ARG A 230 12.42 18.88 9.97
N ASP A 231 12.29 20.21 9.88
CA ASP A 231 11.25 20.95 10.58
C ASP A 231 9.85 20.57 10.07
N ALA A 232 9.71 20.38 8.76
CA ALA A 232 8.45 19.91 8.17
C ALA A 232 8.05 18.52 8.68
N ILE A 233 9.02 17.58 8.79
CA ILE A 233 8.76 16.24 9.32
C ILE A 233 8.33 16.32 10.78
N LEU A 234 9.07 17.04 11.62
CA LEU A 234 8.75 17.16 13.05
C LEU A 234 7.39 17.81 13.28
N LYS A 235 7.00 18.76 12.44
CA LYS A 235 5.69 19.40 12.49
C LYS A 235 4.56 18.47 12.02
N ALA A 236 4.78 17.71 10.94
CA ALA A 236 3.75 16.86 10.33
C ALA A 236 3.55 15.53 11.05
N ILE A 237 4.58 15.01 11.74
CA ILE A 237 4.59 13.71 12.38
C ILE A 237 4.89 13.87 13.89
N PRO A 238 3.87 14.22 14.70
CA PRO A 238 4.01 14.21 16.15
C PRO A 238 4.27 12.79 16.68
N GLU A 239 4.82 12.67 17.86
CA GLU A 239 5.21 11.40 18.48
C GLU A 239 4.07 10.35 18.47
N SER A 240 2.84 10.80 18.68
CA SER A 240 1.64 9.95 18.69
C SER A 240 1.30 9.27 17.35
N LEU A 241 1.88 9.73 16.24
CA LEU A 241 1.72 9.10 14.93
C LEU A 241 2.78 8.05 14.65
N TYR A 242 3.88 8.00 15.40
CA TYR A 242 4.85 6.92 15.27
C TYR A 242 4.30 5.65 15.88
N HIS A 243 4.40 4.56 15.09
CA HIS A 243 3.89 3.25 15.52
C HIS A 243 4.75 2.67 16.65
N ASP A 244 4.11 2.17 17.71
CA ASP A 244 4.78 1.51 18.84
C ASP A 244 4.46 0.03 18.84
N ASP A 245 5.42 -0.80 18.47
CA ASP A 245 5.30 -2.25 18.48
C ASP A 245 6.65 -2.91 18.76
N LEU A 246 6.67 -4.25 18.68
CA LEU A 246 7.88 -5.04 18.86
C LEU A 246 8.93 -4.86 17.74
N HIS A 247 8.56 -4.23 16.61
CA HIS A 247 9.46 -3.97 15.49
C HIS A 247 10.14 -2.61 15.54
N GLY A 248 9.86 -1.79 16.57
CA GLY A 248 10.54 -0.51 16.77
C GLY A 248 9.75 0.46 17.63
N LYS A 249 10.47 1.18 18.48
CA LYS A 249 9.90 2.21 19.34
C LYS A 249 9.75 3.55 18.62
N PRO A 250 8.78 4.41 18.99
CA PRO A 250 8.50 5.69 18.35
C PRO A 250 9.74 6.58 18.18
N ALA A 251 10.53 6.76 19.22
CA ALA A 251 11.74 7.58 19.17
C ALA A 251 12.77 7.08 18.13
N TRP A 252 12.97 5.77 18.06
CA TRP A 252 13.88 5.18 17.07
C TRP A 252 13.33 5.31 15.64
N ARG A 253 12.02 5.08 15.45
CA ARG A 253 11.35 5.26 14.15
C ARG A 253 11.43 6.71 13.68
N GLN A 254 11.29 7.68 14.59
CA GLN A 254 11.48 9.10 14.30
C GLN A 254 12.90 9.39 13.81
N GLN A 255 13.93 8.88 14.52
CA GLN A 255 15.33 9.05 14.10
C GLN A 255 15.60 8.44 12.71
N MET A 256 15.07 7.24 12.45
CA MET A 256 15.21 6.62 11.13
C MET A 256 14.46 7.40 10.05
N THR A 257 13.30 7.95 10.35
CA THR A 257 12.54 8.81 9.43
C THR A 257 13.34 10.05 9.06
N LEU A 258 13.90 10.77 10.03
CA LEU A 258 14.71 11.96 9.78
C LEU A 258 15.97 11.64 8.97
N ARG A 259 16.67 10.57 9.32
CA ARG A 259 17.87 10.10 8.62
C ARG A 259 17.57 9.76 7.16
N PHE A 260 16.57 8.92 6.93
CA PHE A 260 16.22 8.46 5.58
C PHE A 260 15.65 9.58 4.71
N ALA A 261 14.90 10.50 5.31
CA ALA A 261 14.41 11.67 4.59
C ALA A 261 15.58 12.52 4.06
N GLU A 262 16.61 12.76 4.88
CA GLU A 262 17.80 13.51 4.45
C GLU A 262 18.61 12.76 3.40
N GLU A 263 18.81 11.45 3.55
CA GLU A 263 19.47 10.62 2.54
C GLU A 263 18.74 10.69 1.18
N ILE A 264 17.41 10.60 1.20
CA ILE A 264 16.56 10.71 0.01
C ILE A 264 16.66 12.11 -0.61
N ARG A 265 16.56 13.15 0.22
CA ARG A 265 16.70 14.54 -0.23
C ARG A 265 18.04 14.78 -0.92
N ALA A 266 19.12 14.36 -0.27
CA ALA A 266 20.49 14.51 -0.82
C ALA A 266 20.65 13.78 -2.16
N GLU A 267 20.14 12.53 -2.26
CA GLU A 267 20.19 11.75 -3.49
C GLU A 267 19.41 12.42 -4.65
N LEU A 268 18.19 12.89 -4.35
CA LEU A 268 17.31 13.48 -5.35
C LEU A 268 17.65 14.93 -5.72
N SER A 269 18.40 15.64 -4.86
CA SER A 269 18.89 17.00 -5.15
C SER A 269 19.97 17.02 -6.24
N VAL A 270 20.65 15.90 -6.46
CA VAL A 270 21.66 15.81 -7.52
C VAL A 270 20.95 15.74 -8.87
N VAL A 271 21.09 16.79 -9.67
CA VAL A 271 20.67 16.77 -11.08
C VAL A 271 21.62 15.81 -11.80
N ARG A 272 21.14 14.62 -12.18
CA ARG A 272 21.92 13.77 -13.11
C ARG A 272 21.74 14.33 -14.50
N PRO A 273 22.85 14.58 -15.22
CA PRO A 273 22.81 15.08 -16.59
C PRO A 273 22.11 14.12 -17.55
#